data_bb43e7d22c34bbd4025ae7eba5533d7d
#
_entry.id   bb43e7d22c34bbd4025ae7eba5533d7d
#
_cell.length_a   1.000
_cell.length_b   1.000
_cell.length_c   1.000
_cell.angle_alpha   90.00
_cell.angle_beta   90.00
_cell.angle_gamma   90.00
#
_symmetry.space_group_name_H-M   'P 1'
#
loop_
_entity.id
_entity.type
_entity.pdbx_description
1 polymer ?
#
loop_
_entity_poly.entity_id
_entity_poly.type
_entity_poly.pdbx_seq_one_letter_code
_entity_poly.pdbx_strand_id
1 'polypeptide(L)'
;MNLLGLAGEIIFISTSGVLSPGPLFFANMLYGSRKGPTAAVKIAFGHTIVEFPLVMIVAVGLLTYTHGFLSTESLILISLLGGIAMLVFSLTQIISVTKRSGDYKSSRFPWITDKKGPILAGIIFSALNPFFLIWWMTVGLKLISDSIQPLGFASGIAFLFSFHIWMDYGWLILTSYLMYNGILLLKNKFYSAIQISISAALGAYGVYLILTIFIHSQI
;
A
#
# COMPACT_ATOMS: atom_id res chain seq x y z
N MET A 1 -7.91 -15.63 -15.27
CA MET A 1 -6.97 -14.49 -15.46
C MET A 1 -5.60 -15.08 -15.78
N ASN A 2 -4.86 -14.52 -16.75
CA ASN A 2 -3.50 -14.98 -17.03
C ASN A 2 -2.52 -14.34 -16.00
N LEU A 3 -1.33 -14.95 -15.82
CA LEU A 3 -0.35 -14.47 -14.83
C LEU A 3 0.12 -13.03 -15.06
N LEU A 4 0.17 -12.60 -16.32
CA LEU A 4 0.53 -11.24 -16.70
C LEU A 4 -0.55 -10.24 -16.26
N GLY A 5 -1.82 -10.60 -16.43
CA GLY A 5 -2.94 -9.80 -15.96
C GLY A 5 -2.96 -9.67 -14.43
N LEU A 6 -2.69 -10.78 -13.71
CA LEU A 6 -2.58 -10.78 -12.27
C LEU A 6 -1.42 -9.90 -11.79
N ALA A 7 -0.23 -10.02 -12.40
CA ALA A 7 0.91 -9.17 -12.06
C ALA A 7 0.60 -7.68 -12.31
N GLY A 8 -0.03 -7.36 -13.43
CA GLY A 8 -0.46 -5.99 -13.74
C GLY A 8 -1.47 -5.44 -12.73
N GLU A 9 -2.43 -6.25 -12.30
CA GLU A 9 -3.40 -5.88 -11.27
C GLU A 9 -2.72 -5.62 -9.93
N ILE A 10 -1.84 -6.54 -9.50
CA ILE A 10 -1.06 -6.37 -8.26
C ILE A 10 -0.28 -5.05 -8.28
N ILE A 11 0.49 -4.80 -9.33
CA ILE A 11 1.29 -3.57 -9.46
C ILE A 11 0.38 -2.34 -9.43
N PHE A 12 -0.69 -2.32 -10.23
CA PHE A 12 -1.59 -1.18 -10.34
C PHE A 12 -2.26 -0.85 -8.99
N ILE A 13 -2.84 -1.84 -8.33
CA ILE A 13 -3.54 -1.64 -7.06
C ILE A 13 -2.53 -1.29 -5.95
N SER A 14 -1.37 -1.96 -5.90
CA SER A 14 -0.32 -1.70 -4.92
C SER A 14 0.21 -0.26 -4.98
N THR A 15 0.22 0.38 -6.16
CA THR A 15 0.66 1.79 -6.25
C THR A 15 -0.12 2.71 -5.32
N SER A 16 -1.38 2.43 -5.07
CA SER A 16 -2.23 3.23 -4.18
C SER A 16 -1.80 3.19 -2.72
N GLY A 17 -1.37 2.02 -2.24
CA GLY A 17 -0.81 1.84 -0.89
C GLY A 17 0.60 2.39 -0.79
N VAL A 18 1.48 1.94 -1.68
CA VAL A 18 2.91 2.27 -1.71
C VAL A 18 3.16 3.79 -1.82
N LEU A 19 2.43 4.46 -2.70
CA LEU A 19 2.62 5.90 -2.94
C LEU A 19 1.84 6.79 -1.95
N SER A 20 1.11 6.19 -1.01
CA SER A 20 0.31 6.93 -0.03
C SER A 20 1.18 7.77 0.92
N PRO A 21 0.83 9.05 1.16
CA PRO A 21 1.57 9.92 2.07
C PRO A 21 1.20 9.62 3.54
N GLY A 22 1.59 8.44 4.02
CA GLY A 22 1.39 8.00 5.40
C GLY A 22 2.53 8.36 6.36
N PRO A 23 2.41 7.98 7.64
CA PRO A 23 3.45 8.19 8.66
C PRO A 23 4.82 7.63 8.26
N LEU A 24 4.85 6.45 7.61
CA LEU A 24 6.06 5.82 7.10
C LEU A 24 6.78 6.70 6.07
N PHE A 25 6.03 7.28 5.13
CA PHE A 25 6.56 8.19 4.12
C PHE A 25 7.23 9.40 4.75
N PHE A 26 6.61 10.02 5.77
CA PHE A 26 7.21 11.17 6.46
C PHE A 26 8.45 10.81 7.25
N ALA A 27 8.46 9.65 7.92
CA ALA A 27 9.65 9.14 8.57
C ALA A 27 10.77 8.93 7.55
N ASN A 28 10.45 8.36 6.38
CA ASN A 28 11.41 8.16 5.31
C ASN A 28 11.99 9.49 4.80
N MET A 29 11.15 10.51 4.60
CA MET A 29 11.63 11.85 4.19
C MET A 29 12.56 12.46 5.23
N LEU A 30 12.24 12.33 6.52
CA LEU A 30 13.03 12.88 7.61
C LEU A 30 14.41 12.20 7.73
N TYR A 31 14.44 10.87 7.70
CA TYR A 31 15.71 10.13 7.72
C TYR A 31 16.47 10.29 6.38
N GLY A 32 15.73 10.28 5.28
CA GLY A 32 16.27 10.44 3.93
C GLY A 32 16.99 11.77 3.74
N SER A 33 16.43 12.88 4.24
CA SER A 33 17.07 14.20 4.16
C SER A 33 18.43 14.27 4.84
N ARG A 34 18.67 13.38 5.83
CA ARG A 34 19.93 13.37 6.62
C ARG A 34 20.89 12.27 6.21
N LYS A 35 20.39 11.10 5.83
CA LYS A 35 21.19 9.87 5.63
C LYS A 35 21.06 9.30 4.22
N GLY A 36 20.23 9.92 3.35
CA GLY A 36 20.02 9.49 1.97
C GLY A 36 19.36 8.11 1.83
N PRO A 37 19.51 7.48 0.65
CA PRO A 37 18.85 6.22 0.30
C PRO A 37 19.16 5.04 1.23
N THR A 38 20.30 5.05 1.91
CA THR A 38 20.66 4.00 2.87
C THR A 38 19.72 3.93 4.06
N ALA A 39 19.15 5.06 4.48
CA ALA A 39 18.12 5.09 5.50
C ALA A 39 16.82 4.47 4.98
N ALA A 40 16.45 4.75 3.74
CA ALA A 40 15.25 4.20 3.10
C ALA A 40 15.26 2.68 3.03
N VAL A 41 16.38 2.07 2.64
CA VAL A 41 16.53 0.60 2.64
C VAL A 41 16.27 0.00 4.04
N LYS A 42 16.77 0.66 5.08
CA LYS A 42 16.54 0.21 6.46
C LYS A 42 15.10 0.39 6.90
N ILE A 43 14.46 1.48 6.49
CA ILE A 43 13.04 1.74 6.76
C ILE A 43 12.18 0.71 6.02
N ALA A 44 12.45 0.46 4.74
CA ALA A 44 11.77 -0.55 3.93
C ALA A 44 11.92 -1.95 4.56
N PHE A 45 13.10 -2.30 5.04
CA PHE A 45 13.33 -3.56 5.75
C PHE A 45 12.48 -3.64 7.05
N GLY A 46 12.42 -2.56 7.83
CA GLY A 46 11.56 -2.49 9.01
C GLY A 46 10.07 -2.61 8.65
N HIS A 47 9.66 -2.00 7.53
CA HIS A 47 8.31 -2.14 6.99
C HIS A 47 8.00 -3.60 6.61
N THR A 48 8.89 -4.26 5.88
CA THR A 48 8.76 -5.68 5.49
C THR A 48 8.58 -6.62 6.69
N ILE A 49 9.27 -6.35 7.81
CA ILE A 49 9.13 -7.14 9.05
C ILE A 49 7.69 -7.10 9.60
N VAL A 50 6.96 -6.02 9.37
CA VAL A 50 5.55 -5.89 9.78
C VAL A 50 4.61 -6.39 8.70
N GLU A 51 4.88 -6.03 7.46
CA GLU A 51 4.00 -6.29 6.32
C GLU A 51 3.87 -7.78 6.01
N PHE A 52 4.99 -8.50 5.90
CA PHE A 52 4.95 -9.93 5.57
C PHE A 52 4.14 -10.76 6.58
N PRO A 53 4.35 -10.64 7.92
CA PRO A 53 3.49 -11.30 8.89
C PRO A 53 2.01 -10.87 8.79
N LEU A 54 1.74 -9.59 8.54
CA LEU A 54 0.36 -9.10 8.36
C LEU A 54 -0.31 -9.78 7.16
N VAL A 55 0.37 -9.83 6.00
CA VAL A 55 -0.12 -10.52 4.79
C VAL A 55 -0.39 -11.99 5.09
N MET A 56 0.52 -12.66 5.81
CA MET A 56 0.34 -14.07 6.21
C MET A 56 -0.86 -14.25 7.14
N ILE A 57 -1.06 -13.38 8.11
CA ILE A 57 -2.21 -13.44 9.03
C ILE A 57 -3.52 -13.25 8.25
N VAL A 58 -3.58 -12.27 7.35
CA VAL A 58 -4.76 -12.01 6.52
C VAL A 58 -5.04 -13.19 5.59
N ALA A 59 -4.00 -13.76 4.97
CA ALA A 59 -4.12 -14.90 4.07
C ALA A 59 -4.59 -16.18 4.81
N VAL A 60 -4.02 -16.46 5.98
CA VAL A 60 -4.47 -17.60 6.83
C VAL A 60 -5.90 -17.38 7.32
N GLY A 61 -6.24 -16.14 7.75
CA GLY A 61 -7.60 -15.78 8.13
C GLY A 61 -8.61 -16.03 7.00
N LEU A 62 -8.25 -15.66 5.76
CA LEU A 62 -9.07 -15.92 4.58
C LEU A 62 -9.32 -17.43 4.39
N LEU A 63 -8.27 -18.27 4.50
CA LEU A 63 -8.40 -19.73 4.33
C LEU A 63 -9.23 -20.37 5.44
N THR A 64 -9.06 -19.94 6.69
CA THR A 64 -9.77 -20.55 7.83
C THR A 64 -11.26 -20.20 7.86
N TYR A 65 -11.61 -18.98 7.44
CA TYR A 65 -13.00 -18.51 7.41
C TYR A 65 -13.80 -19.15 6.26
N THR A 66 -13.17 -19.48 5.15
CA THR A 66 -13.86 -19.91 3.92
C THR A 66 -13.99 -21.43 3.76
N HIS A 67 -13.80 -22.26 4.79
CA HIS A 67 -13.98 -23.74 4.79
C HIS A 67 -13.89 -24.42 3.41
N GLY A 68 -12.75 -24.23 2.71
CA GLY A 68 -12.52 -24.75 1.36
C GLY A 68 -12.74 -23.67 0.29
N PHE A 69 -11.67 -23.29 -0.33
CA PHE A 69 -11.49 -22.37 -1.47
C PHE A 69 -12.75 -21.61 -1.92
N LEU A 70 -12.85 -20.37 -1.40
CA LEU A 70 -13.60 -19.23 -1.89
C LEU A 70 -14.85 -19.62 -2.71
N SER A 71 -15.98 -19.81 -2.05
CA SER A 71 -17.26 -19.89 -2.73
C SER A 71 -17.45 -18.62 -3.60
N THR A 72 -18.21 -18.71 -4.66
CA THR A 72 -18.55 -17.56 -5.51
C THR A 72 -19.11 -16.40 -4.67
N GLU A 73 -19.88 -16.69 -3.63
CA GLU A 73 -20.44 -15.71 -2.70
C GLU A 73 -19.34 -14.99 -1.89
N SER A 74 -18.33 -15.73 -1.41
CA SER A 74 -17.19 -15.12 -0.70
C SER A 74 -16.37 -14.21 -1.61
N LEU A 75 -16.13 -14.62 -2.85
CA LEU A 75 -15.42 -13.80 -3.86
C LEU A 75 -16.19 -12.51 -4.18
N ILE A 76 -17.51 -12.59 -4.35
CA ILE A 76 -18.38 -11.44 -4.55
C ILE A 76 -18.27 -10.48 -3.35
N LEU A 77 -18.39 -11.00 -2.13
CA LEU A 77 -18.31 -10.20 -0.91
C LEU A 77 -16.94 -9.52 -0.77
N ILE A 78 -15.83 -10.25 -0.99
CA ILE A 78 -14.48 -9.71 -0.93
C ILE A 78 -14.29 -8.62 -1.98
N SER A 79 -14.75 -8.84 -3.22
CA SER A 79 -14.65 -7.87 -4.29
C SER A 79 -15.49 -6.62 -4.03
N LEU A 80 -16.68 -6.77 -3.43
CA LEU A 80 -17.53 -5.65 -3.04
C LEU A 80 -16.89 -4.82 -1.92
N LEU A 81 -16.42 -5.48 -0.87
CA LEU A 81 -15.73 -4.81 0.25
C LEU A 81 -14.44 -4.16 -0.21
N GLY A 82 -13.66 -4.83 -1.08
CA GLY A 82 -12.46 -4.28 -1.70
C GLY A 82 -12.76 -3.03 -2.54
N GLY A 83 -13.80 -3.08 -3.38
CA GLY A 83 -14.24 -1.95 -4.20
C GLY A 83 -14.68 -0.75 -3.36
N ILE A 84 -15.48 -0.96 -2.31
CA ILE A 84 -15.89 0.09 -1.37
C ILE A 84 -14.67 0.67 -0.64
N ALA A 85 -13.76 -0.19 -0.17
CA ALA A 85 -12.55 0.25 0.51
C ALA A 85 -11.65 1.08 -0.42
N MET A 86 -11.50 0.70 -1.70
CA MET A 86 -10.76 1.48 -2.70
C MET A 86 -11.38 2.87 -2.90
N LEU A 87 -12.70 2.98 -2.92
CA LEU A 87 -13.39 4.28 -3.02
C LEU A 87 -13.12 5.15 -1.79
N VAL A 88 -13.31 4.60 -0.60
CA VAL A 88 -13.06 5.32 0.66
C VAL A 88 -11.61 5.76 0.75
N PHE A 89 -10.67 4.87 0.40
CA PHE A 89 -9.24 5.16 0.43
C PHE A 89 -8.87 6.25 -0.59
N SER A 90 -9.37 6.15 -1.81
CA SER A 90 -9.21 7.16 -2.86
C SER A 90 -9.67 8.55 -2.39
N LEU A 91 -10.89 8.64 -1.86
CA LEU A 91 -11.47 9.90 -1.37
C LEU A 91 -10.65 10.47 -0.20
N THR A 92 -10.26 9.64 0.76
CA THR A 92 -9.46 10.10 1.91
C THR A 92 -8.09 10.60 1.49
N GLN A 93 -7.44 9.96 0.52
CA GLN A 93 -6.17 10.44 -0.04
C GLN A 93 -6.34 11.77 -0.77
N ILE A 94 -7.31 11.91 -1.66
CA ILE A 94 -7.56 13.16 -2.39
C ILE A 94 -7.80 14.30 -1.39
N ILE A 95 -8.65 14.09 -0.39
CA ILE A 95 -8.93 15.09 0.66
C ILE A 95 -7.65 15.44 1.44
N SER A 96 -6.83 14.45 1.78
CA SER A 96 -5.59 14.68 2.54
C SER A 96 -4.58 15.50 1.76
N VAL A 97 -4.47 15.25 0.45
CA VAL A 97 -3.55 15.99 -0.44
C VAL A 97 -4.03 17.42 -0.68
N THR A 98 -5.34 17.62 -0.88
CA THR A 98 -5.91 18.96 -1.15
C THR A 98 -5.91 19.87 0.09
N LYS A 99 -6.09 19.30 1.31
CA LYS A 99 -6.05 20.05 2.57
C LYS A 99 -4.64 20.42 3.02
N ARG A 100 -3.60 19.87 2.39
CA ARG A 100 -2.19 20.04 2.75
C ARG A 100 -1.54 21.30 2.18
N SER A 101 -2.24 22.43 2.20
CA SER A 101 -1.65 23.72 1.83
C SER A 101 -0.75 24.23 2.97
N GLY A 102 0.54 23.94 2.88
CA GLY A 102 1.49 24.97 3.26
C GLY A 102 2.31 24.86 4.53
N ASP A 103 2.28 23.85 5.40
CA ASP A 103 3.18 23.86 6.56
C ASP A 103 3.89 22.53 6.82
N TYR A 104 5.07 22.39 6.23
CA TYR A 104 6.03 21.35 6.58
C TYR A 104 6.83 21.81 7.82
N LYS A 105 6.16 21.96 8.97
CA LYS A 105 6.86 22.11 10.25
C LYS A 105 7.42 20.75 10.63
N SER A 106 8.75 20.65 10.59
CA SER A 106 9.49 19.50 11.06
C SER A 106 9.12 19.21 12.52
N SER A 107 8.23 18.25 12.74
CA SER A 107 8.02 17.73 14.08
C SER A 107 9.33 17.11 14.56
N ARG A 108 9.93 17.71 15.59
CA ARG A 108 11.11 17.18 16.24
C ARG A 108 10.71 15.93 17.03
N PHE A 109 10.96 14.76 16.45
CA PHE A 109 10.89 13.51 17.20
C PHE A 109 12.29 13.23 17.81
N PRO A 110 12.47 13.35 19.14
CA PRO A 110 13.79 13.26 19.80
C PRO A 110 14.47 11.87 19.67
N TRP A 111 13.70 10.82 19.44
CA TRP A 111 14.16 9.41 19.38
C TRP A 111 14.71 8.97 18.00
N ILE A 112 14.79 9.91 17.06
CA ILE A 112 15.20 9.62 15.66
C ILE A 112 16.72 9.62 15.46
N THR A 113 17.53 9.77 16.51
CA THR A 113 18.98 9.99 16.39
C THR A 113 19.83 8.72 16.35
N ASP A 114 19.30 7.54 16.68
CA ASP A 114 20.07 6.32 16.86
C ASP A 114 20.31 5.53 15.54
N LYS A 115 21.38 4.71 15.52
CA LYS A 115 21.77 3.85 14.37
C LYS A 115 20.68 2.82 13.98
N LYS A 116 19.88 2.37 14.95
CA LYS A 116 18.71 1.48 14.75
C LYS A 116 17.42 2.23 14.38
N GLY A 117 17.43 3.55 14.49
CA GLY A 117 16.27 4.41 14.29
C GLY A 117 15.51 4.18 12.97
N PRO A 118 16.16 4.03 11.80
CA PRO A 118 15.45 3.81 10.54
C PRO A 118 14.67 2.49 10.50
N ILE A 119 15.25 1.37 10.97
CA ILE A 119 14.54 0.08 11.00
C ILE A 119 13.36 0.16 11.96
N LEU A 120 13.58 0.68 13.16
CA LEU A 120 12.54 0.85 14.17
C LEU A 120 11.43 1.79 13.69
N ALA A 121 11.79 2.85 12.97
CA ALA A 121 10.81 3.72 12.32
C ALA A 121 9.97 2.95 11.29
N GLY A 122 10.60 2.10 10.46
CA GLY A 122 9.88 1.22 9.54
C GLY A 122 8.87 0.34 10.27
N ILE A 123 9.28 -0.31 11.36
CA ILE A 123 8.40 -1.16 12.16
C ILE A 123 7.26 -0.34 12.80
N ILE A 124 7.57 0.70 13.55
CA ILE A 124 6.58 1.46 14.33
C ILE A 124 5.58 2.15 13.42
N PHE A 125 6.05 2.86 12.40
CA PHE A 125 5.18 3.62 11.51
C PHE A 125 4.38 2.75 10.54
N SER A 126 4.71 1.47 10.39
CA SER A 126 3.88 0.48 9.70
C SER A 126 2.88 -0.15 10.66
N ALA A 127 3.36 -0.72 11.78
CA ALA A 127 2.51 -1.45 12.72
C ALA A 127 1.41 -0.58 13.35
N LEU A 128 1.71 0.70 13.59
CA LEU A 128 0.77 1.66 14.18
C LEU A 128 0.05 2.52 13.13
N ASN A 129 0.19 2.23 11.83
CA ASN A 129 -0.51 2.95 10.77
C ASN A 129 -1.88 2.31 10.50
N PRO A 130 -2.99 2.89 10.94
CA PRO A 130 -4.31 2.30 10.73
C PRO A 130 -4.68 2.20 9.25
N PHE A 131 -4.22 3.15 8.40
CA PHE A 131 -4.48 3.10 6.96
C PHE A 131 -3.78 1.92 6.29
N PHE A 132 -2.55 1.61 6.69
CA PHE A 132 -1.81 0.44 6.20
C PHE A 132 -2.51 -0.86 6.60
N LEU A 133 -2.93 -0.98 7.87
CA LEU A 133 -3.64 -2.16 8.36
C LEU A 133 -4.97 -2.35 7.63
N ILE A 134 -5.78 -1.28 7.52
CA ILE A 134 -7.07 -1.32 6.83
C ILE A 134 -6.89 -1.64 5.35
N TRP A 135 -5.86 -1.08 4.69
CA TRP A 135 -5.57 -1.35 3.30
C TRP A 135 -5.31 -2.83 3.04
N TRP A 136 -4.48 -3.49 3.86
CA TRP A 136 -4.22 -4.93 3.74
C TRP A 136 -5.44 -5.78 4.10
N MET A 137 -6.25 -5.37 5.07
CA MET A 137 -7.46 -6.09 5.47
C MET A 137 -8.62 -5.92 4.48
N THR A 138 -8.53 -5.03 3.52
CA THR A 138 -9.58 -4.74 2.53
C THR A 138 -9.07 -4.90 1.10
N VAL A 139 -8.34 -3.92 0.59
CA VAL A 139 -7.76 -3.94 -0.76
C VAL A 139 -6.75 -5.07 -0.92
N GLY A 140 -5.86 -5.24 0.04
CA GLY A 140 -4.86 -6.32 0.08
C GLY A 140 -5.51 -7.70 0.19
N LEU A 141 -6.61 -7.84 0.92
CA LEU A 141 -7.37 -9.09 1.00
C LEU A 141 -7.84 -9.57 -0.38
N LYS A 142 -8.32 -8.63 -1.22
CA LYS A 142 -8.68 -8.96 -2.62
C LYS A 142 -7.46 -9.46 -3.39
N LEU A 143 -6.33 -8.78 -3.32
CA LEU A 143 -5.10 -9.21 -4.01
C LEU A 143 -4.61 -10.58 -3.53
N ILE A 144 -4.70 -10.85 -2.23
CA ILE A 144 -4.39 -12.15 -1.63
C ILE A 144 -5.32 -13.23 -2.21
N SER A 145 -6.63 -12.97 -2.21
CA SER A 145 -7.64 -13.88 -2.77
C SER A 145 -7.37 -14.20 -4.24
N ASP A 146 -7.17 -13.17 -5.07
CA ASP A 146 -6.96 -13.31 -6.51
C ASP A 146 -5.63 -14.02 -6.85
N SER A 147 -4.65 -13.94 -5.96
CA SER A 147 -3.37 -14.62 -6.13
C SER A 147 -3.42 -16.09 -5.67
N ILE A 148 -4.11 -16.37 -4.55
CA ILE A 148 -4.22 -17.71 -3.99
C ILE A 148 -5.12 -18.60 -4.86
N GLN A 149 -6.20 -18.06 -5.41
CA GLN A 149 -7.18 -18.83 -6.18
C GLN A 149 -6.57 -19.61 -7.36
N PRO A 150 -5.78 -18.97 -8.26
CA PRO A 150 -5.17 -19.68 -9.41
C PRO A 150 -3.85 -20.39 -9.08
N LEU A 151 -3.10 -19.95 -8.04
CA LEU A 151 -1.73 -20.41 -7.79
C LEU A 151 -1.60 -21.29 -6.56
N GLY A 152 -2.62 -21.37 -5.71
CA GLY A 152 -2.54 -21.98 -4.40
C GLY A 152 -1.88 -21.06 -3.37
N PHE A 153 -1.92 -21.45 -2.09
CA PHE A 153 -1.55 -20.58 -0.98
C PHE A 153 -0.09 -20.09 -1.05
N ALA A 154 0.88 -21.00 -1.05
CA ALA A 154 2.30 -20.62 -0.97
C ALA A 154 2.75 -19.85 -2.22
N SER A 155 2.40 -20.37 -3.41
CA SER A 155 2.79 -19.73 -4.68
C SER A 155 2.06 -18.41 -4.92
N GLY A 156 0.78 -18.32 -4.52
CA GLY A 156 0.00 -17.09 -4.62
C GLY A 156 0.56 -15.98 -3.75
N ILE A 157 0.89 -16.28 -2.49
CA ILE A 157 1.51 -15.30 -1.59
C ILE A 157 2.91 -14.90 -2.07
N ALA A 158 3.74 -15.87 -2.50
CA ALA A 158 5.07 -15.57 -3.02
C ALA A 158 4.99 -14.68 -4.28
N PHE A 159 4.05 -14.96 -5.18
CA PHE A 159 3.80 -14.15 -6.38
C PHE A 159 3.36 -12.74 -6.00
N LEU A 160 2.31 -12.61 -5.20
CA LEU A 160 1.80 -11.32 -4.73
C LEU A 160 2.91 -10.49 -4.09
N PHE A 161 3.62 -11.07 -3.11
CA PHE A 161 4.62 -10.35 -2.35
C PHE A 161 5.83 -9.96 -3.21
N SER A 162 6.23 -10.79 -4.16
CA SER A 162 7.30 -10.46 -5.10
C SER A 162 7.00 -9.25 -5.97
N PHE A 163 5.74 -9.10 -6.42
CA PHE A 163 5.31 -7.96 -7.23
C PHE A 163 4.95 -6.71 -6.42
N HIS A 164 4.73 -6.84 -5.12
CA HIS A 164 4.42 -5.73 -4.22
C HIS A 164 5.68 -5.12 -3.59
N ILE A 165 6.51 -5.93 -2.94
CA ILE A 165 7.58 -5.48 -2.03
C ILE A 165 8.64 -4.60 -2.70
N TRP A 166 9.02 -4.89 -3.95
CA TRP A 166 10.02 -4.08 -4.64
C TRP A 166 9.56 -2.63 -4.87
N MET A 167 8.24 -2.43 -4.94
CA MET A 167 7.65 -1.09 -5.11
C MET A 167 7.84 -0.26 -3.84
N ASP A 168 7.68 -0.86 -2.64
CA ASP A 168 7.94 -0.20 -1.36
C ASP A 168 9.40 0.24 -1.26
N TYR A 169 10.32 -0.68 -1.55
CA TYR A 169 11.75 -0.35 -1.58
C TYR A 169 12.06 0.72 -2.61
N GLY A 170 11.57 0.56 -3.83
CA GLY A 170 11.78 1.51 -4.92
C GLY A 170 11.28 2.90 -4.58
N TRP A 171 10.06 2.99 -4.05
CA TRP A 171 9.45 4.26 -3.68
C TRP A 171 10.15 4.95 -2.51
N LEU A 172 10.44 4.22 -1.44
CA LEU A 172 11.14 4.76 -0.28
C LEU A 172 12.56 5.20 -0.64
N ILE A 173 13.28 4.42 -1.45
CA ILE A 173 14.63 4.79 -1.93
C ILE A 173 14.57 6.04 -2.82
N LEU A 174 13.65 6.07 -3.79
CA LEU A 174 13.49 7.20 -4.70
C LEU A 174 13.16 8.50 -3.94
N THR A 175 12.17 8.45 -3.05
CA THR A 175 11.75 9.63 -2.30
C THR A 175 12.81 10.11 -1.31
N SER A 176 13.55 9.18 -0.70
CA SER A 176 14.70 9.49 0.14
C SER A 176 15.84 10.15 -0.65
N TYR A 177 16.14 9.63 -1.86
CA TYR A 177 17.13 10.21 -2.75
C TYR A 177 16.75 11.64 -3.19
N LEU A 178 15.49 11.83 -3.60
CA LEU A 178 14.98 13.14 -4.00
C LEU A 178 14.97 14.13 -2.82
N MET A 179 14.70 13.65 -1.61
CA MET A 179 14.74 14.49 -0.42
C MET A 179 16.17 14.87 -0.02
N TYR A 180 17.12 13.92 -0.09
CA TYR A 180 18.54 14.15 0.20
C TYR A 180 19.15 15.22 -0.72
N ASN A 181 18.76 15.19 -2.00
CA ASN A 181 19.22 16.17 -2.99
C ASN A 181 18.38 17.47 -3.03
N GLY A 182 17.46 17.67 -2.10
CA GLY A 182 16.60 18.85 -2.03
C GLY A 182 15.55 19.00 -3.14
N ILE A 183 15.42 18.03 -4.04
CA ILE A 183 14.55 18.11 -5.22
C ILE A 183 13.07 18.08 -4.82
N LEU A 184 12.71 17.31 -3.80
CA LEU A 184 11.33 17.16 -3.36
C LEU A 184 10.78 18.41 -2.67
N LEU A 185 11.67 19.24 -2.10
CA LEU A 185 11.30 20.53 -1.49
C LEU A 185 10.79 21.54 -2.51
N LEU A 186 11.21 21.43 -3.77
CA LEU A 186 10.93 22.41 -4.83
C LEU A 186 9.65 22.11 -5.63
N LYS A 187 9.06 20.92 -5.54
CA LYS A 187 7.98 20.47 -6.45
C LYS A 187 6.75 19.87 -5.76
N ASN A 188 6.27 20.51 -4.70
CA ASN A 188 5.07 20.06 -3.96
C ASN A 188 3.84 19.85 -4.86
N LYS A 189 3.62 20.69 -5.87
CA LYS A 189 2.47 20.60 -6.79
C LYS A 189 2.53 19.36 -7.69
N PHE A 190 3.71 19.00 -8.19
CA PHE A 190 3.88 17.80 -9.04
C PHE A 190 3.61 16.51 -8.26
N TYR A 191 4.12 16.42 -7.05
CA TYR A 191 3.84 15.29 -6.16
C TYR A 191 2.35 15.16 -5.84
N SER A 192 1.70 16.28 -5.51
CA SER A 192 0.25 16.30 -5.27
C SER A 192 -0.56 15.86 -6.49
N ALA A 193 -0.17 16.28 -7.70
CA ALA A 193 -0.83 15.88 -8.93
C ALA A 193 -0.72 14.36 -9.17
N ILE A 194 0.46 13.76 -8.99
CA ILE A 194 0.66 12.31 -9.08
C ILE A 194 -0.24 11.57 -8.09
N GLN A 195 -0.26 12.01 -6.85
CA GLN A 195 -1.06 11.40 -5.79
C GLN A 195 -2.57 11.45 -6.11
N ILE A 196 -3.07 12.59 -6.55
CA ILE A 196 -4.47 12.75 -6.95
C ILE A 196 -4.80 11.84 -8.14
N SER A 197 -3.91 11.78 -9.15
CA SER A 197 -4.13 10.93 -10.34
C SER A 197 -4.21 9.45 -9.97
N ILE A 198 -3.30 8.96 -9.13
CA ILE A 198 -3.28 7.56 -8.66
C ILE A 198 -4.51 7.27 -7.82
N SER A 199 -4.87 8.17 -6.91
CA SER A 199 -6.07 8.01 -6.08
C SER A 199 -7.34 7.99 -6.92
N ALA A 200 -7.46 8.86 -7.92
CA ALA A 200 -8.59 8.87 -8.84
C ALA A 200 -8.68 7.57 -9.66
N ALA A 201 -7.54 7.06 -10.14
CA ALA A 201 -7.49 5.78 -10.86
C ALA A 201 -7.91 4.59 -9.96
N LEU A 202 -7.46 4.58 -8.70
CA LEU A 202 -7.90 3.58 -7.72
C LEU A 202 -9.41 3.66 -7.45
N GLY A 203 -9.95 4.87 -7.30
CA GLY A 203 -11.39 5.08 -7.12
C GLY A 203 -12.19 4.59 -8.33
N ALA A 204 -11.74 4.90 -9.55
CA ALA A 204 -12.36 4.41 -10.78
C ALA A 204 -12.35 2.88 -10.85
N TYR A 205 -11.24 2.24 -10.44
CA TYR A 205 -11.16 0.77 -10.39
C TYR A 205 -12.10 0.19 -9.32
N GLY A 206 -12.23 0.83 -8.17
CA GLY A 206 -13.20 0.45 -7.13
C GLY A 206 -14.65 0.49 -7.66
N VAL A 207 -15.02 1.54 -8.40
CA VAL A 207 -16.33 1.64 -9.07
C VAL A 207 -16.49 0.49 -10.08
N TYR A 208 -15.48 0.23 -10.91
CA TYR A 208 -15.50 -0.85 -11.91
C TYR A 208 -15.77 -2.21 -11.23
N LEU A 209 -15.08 -2.53 -10.13
CA LEU A 209 -15.29 -3.78 -9.39
C LEU A 209 -16.74 -3.91 -8.88
N ILE A 210 -17.29 -2.85 -8.31
CA ILE A 210 -18.67 -2.85 -7.81
C ILE A 210 -19.66 -3.06 -8.95
N LEU A 211 -19.49 -2.35 -10.07
CA LEU A 211 -20.39 -2.46 -11.21
C LEU A 211 -20.34 -3.86 -11.85
N THR A 212 -19.16 -4.47 -11.97
CA THR A 212 -19.02 -5.83 -12.54
C THR A 212 -19.76 -6.87 -11.72
N ILE A 213 -19.82 -6.74 -10.39
CA ILE A 213 -20.59 -7.63 -9.53
C ILE A 213 -22.09 -7.53 -9.86
N PHE A 214 -22.62 -6.30 -9.95
CA PHE A 214 -24.04 -6.09 -10.25
C PHE A 214 -24.45 -6.59 -11.64
N ILE A 215 -23.56 -6.47 -12.64
CA ILE A 215 -23.81 -6.95 -14.00
C ILE A 215 -23.86 -8.49 -14.02
N HIS A 216 -22.94 -9.18 -13.32
CA HIS A 216 -22.87 -10.64 -13.31
C HIS A 216 -23.90 -11.29 -12.36
N SER A 217 -24.48 -10.56 -11.40
CA SER A 217 -25.55 -11.07 -10.54
C SER A 217 -26.92 -11.06 -11.21
N GLN A 218 -27.03 -10.49 -12.41
CA GLN A 218 -28.29 -10.44 -13.19
C GLN A 218 -28.34 -11.50 -14.33
N ILE A 219 -27.30 -12.30 -14.50
CA ILE A 219 -27.21 -13.40 -15.44
C ILE A 219 -27.21 -14.72 -14.68
#